data_adaf871c442a24715a351aaf523e2c76
#
_entry.id   adaf871c442a24715a351aaf523e2c76
#
_cell.length_a   1.000
_cell.length_b   1.000
_cell.length_c   1.000
_cell.angle_alpha   90.00
_cell.angle_beta   90.00
_cell.angle_gamma   90.00
#
_symmetry.space_group_name_H-M   'P 1'
#
loop_
_entity.id
_entity.type
_entity.pdbx_description
1 polymer ?
#
loop_
_entity_poly.entity_id
_entity_poly.type
_entity_poly.pdbx_seq_one_letter_code
_entity_poly.pdbx_strand_id
1 'polypeptide(L)'
;SGTVGAAIEGRHSKYGSVAISIASKNPKHTDDLHQTLEHIIEHTFHKLIKQKTIMNINIPDLPFSKIKGIKITKLGKRQLPLRASVLKKDKKKFFNIGKSGKGISAAGNDFHAIEKGYISITPLTIDMTNNIIYKKIK
;
A
#
# COMPACT_ATOMS: atom_id res chain seq x y z
N SER A 1 5.21 6.05 1.36
CA SER A 1 3.95 6.48 0.71
C SER A 1 3.28 7.53 1.57
N GLY A 2 2.90 8.67 0.99
CA GLY A 2 2.16 9.73 1.70
C GLY A 2 0.81 9.23 2.24
N THR A 3 0.12 8.37 1.49
CA THR A 3 -1.15 7.78 1.90
C THR A 3 -1.01 6.95 3.18
N VAL A 4 0.00 6.08 3.26
CA VAL A 4 0.27 5.31 4.47
C VAL A 4 0.78 6.20 5.60
N GLY A 5 1.59 7.22 5.30
CA GLY A 5 2.04 8.22 6.28
C GLY A 5 0.88 8.93 6.96
N ALA A 6 -0.11 9.39 6.19
CA ALA A 6 -1.32 10.00 6.74
C ALA A 6 -2.12 9.03 7.62
N ALA A 7 -2.23 7.76 7.23
CA ALA A 7 -2.90 6.75 8.04
C ALA A 7 -2.13 6.46 9.34
N ILE A 8 -0.79 6.52 9.32
CA ILE A 8 0.04 6.40 10.53
C ILE A 8 -0.26 7.55 11.49
N GLU A 9 -0.38 8.78 11.00
CA GLU A 9 -0.77 9.92 11.84
C GLU A 9 -2.20 9.78 12.41
N GLY A 10 -3.10 9.14 11.68
CA GLY A 10 -4.45 8.83 12.13
C GLY A 10 -4.57 7.77 13.25
N ARG A 11 -3.48 7.11 13.64
CA ARG A 11 -3.47 6.03 14.64
C ARG A 11 -3.96 6.40 16.03
N HIS A 12 -3.92 7.70 16.35
CA HIS A 12 -4.36 8.23 17.64
C HIS A 12 -5.88 8.40 17.73
N SER A 13 -6.61 8.20 16.62
CA SER A 13 -8.06 8.25 16.63
C SER A 13 -8.67 7.11 17.46
N LYS A 14 -9.93 7.26 17.84
CA LYS A 14 -10.70 6.22 18.56
C LYS A 14 -10.80 4.93 17.74
N TYR A 15 -10.80 5.05 16.43
CA TYR A 15 -10.91 3.94 15.46
C TYR A 15 -9.56 3.70 14.77
N GLY A 16 -9.39 2.52 14.18
CA GLY A 16 -8.26 2.25 13.32
C GLY A 16 -8.23 3.21 12.10
N SER A 17 -7.06 3.40 11.53
CA SER A 17 -6.86 4.23 10.34
C SER A 17 -6.67 3.38 9.08
N VAL A 18 -7.11 3.90 7.95
CA VAL A 18 -7.09 3.17 6.68
C VAL A 18 -6.43 4.02 5.60
N ALA A 19 -5.45 3.43 4.93
CA ALA A 19 -4.86 3.97 3.70
C ALA A 19 -5.43 3.18 2.51
N ILE A 20 -6.12 3.85 1.59
CA ILE A 20 -6.68 3.22 0.39
C ILE A 20 -6.00 3.83 -0.84
N SER A 21 -5.54 2.98 -1.74
CA SER A 21 -4.89 3.41 -2.99
C SER A 21 -5.27 2.49 -4.15
N ILE A 22 -5.48 3.07 -5.34
CA ILE A 22 -5.52 2.30 -6.57
C ILE A 22 -4.06 2.01 -6.98
N ALA A 23 -3.75 0.75 -7.30
CA ALA A 23 -2.40 0.29 -7.62
C ALA A 23 -1.97 0.66 -9.05
N SER A 24 -2.22 1.90 -9.45
CA SER A 24 -1.89 2.46 -10.75
C SER A 24 -1.41 3.90 -10.59
N LYS A 25 -0.49 4.35 -11.46
CA LYS A 25 -0.10 5.78 -11.54
C LYS A 25 -1.13 6.61 -12.28
N ASN A 26 -1.78 6.03 -13.27
CA ASN A 26 -2.81 6.62 -14.10
C ASN A 26 -4.00 5.66 -14.13
N PRO A 27 -4.83 5.65 -13.08
CA PRO A 27 -5.95 4.72 -12.99
C PRO A 27 -6.95 4.99 -14.12
N LYS A 28 -7.45 3.90 -14.72
CA LYS A 28 -8.40 3.93 -15.83
C LYS A 28 -9.81 3.52 -15.42
N HIS A 29 -9.94 2.83 -14.29
CA HIS A 29 -11.20 2.27 -13.82
C HIS A 29 -11.58 2.91 -12.48
N THR A 30 -12.04 4.17 -12.56
CA THR A 30 -12.46 4.95 -11.39
C THR A 30 -13.97 5.06 -11.27
N ASP A 31 -14.71 4.80 -12.34
CA ASP A 31 -16.17 4.95 -12.38
C ASP A 31 -16.89 3.98 -11.43
N ASP A 32 -16.34 2.77 -11.31
CA ASP A 32 -16.87 1.71 -10.44
C ASP A 32 -16.25 1.72 -9.02
N LEU A 33 -15.48 2.75 -8.68
CA LEU A 33 -14.75 2.79 -7.41
C LEU A 33 -15.67 2.75 -6.20
N HIS A 34 -16.86 3.36 -6.29
CA HIS A 34 -17.87 3.34 -5.24
C HIS A 34 -18.29 1.90 -4.90
N GLN A 35 -18.57 1.05 -5.89
CA GLN A 35 -18.92 -0.36 -5.69
C GLN A 35 -17.78 -1.13 -5.02
N THR A 36 -16.54 -0.86 -5.43
CA THR A 36 -15.35 -1.45 -4.82
C THR A 36 -15.20 -1.06 -3.35
N LEU A 37 -15.45 0.21 -3.02
CA LEU A 37 -15.38 0.71 -1.65
C LEU A 37 -16.49 0.14 -0.77
N GLU A 38 -17.72 0.07 -1.27
CA GLU A 38 -18.86 -0.58 -0.59
C GLU A 38 -18.52 -2.03 -0.28
N HIS A 39 -18.03 -2.78 -1.26
CA HIS A 39 -17.59 -4.17 -1.08
C HIS A 39 -16.51 -4.33 0.01
N ILE A 40 -15.53 -3.42 0.05
CA ILE A 40 -14.50 -3.40 1.09
C ILE A 40 -15.13 -3.15 2.46
N ILE A 41 -16.01 -2.16 2.55
CA ILE A 41 -16.68 -1.77 3.80
C ILE A 41 -17.51 -2.93 4.35
N GLU A 42 -18.36 -3.52 3.55
CA GLU A 42 -19.24 -4.61 3.97
C GLU A 42 -18.47 -5.86 4.45
N HIS A 43 -17.41 -6.24 3.74
CA HIS A 43 -16.70 -7.49 4.00
C HIS A 43 -15.58 -7.36 5.03
N THR A 44 -15.09 -6.15 5.28
CA THR A 44 -13.82 -6.00 6.01
C THR A 44 -13.93 -5.06 7.21
N PHE A 45 -14.72 -4.01 7.12
CA PHE A 45 -14.70 -2.92 8.09
C PHE A 45 -15.15 -3.31 9.48
N HIS A 46 -16.20 -4.10 9.61
CA HIS A 46 -16.73 -4.52 10.92
C HIS A 46 -15.74 -5.36 11.74
N LYS A 47 -14.86 -6.10 11.07
CA LYS A 47 -13.87 -6.97 11.73
C LYS A 47 -12.58 -6.24 12.09
N LEU A 48 -12.22 -5.21 11.32
CA LEU A 48 -10.88 -4.60 11.37
C LEU A 48 -10.83 -3.26 12.12
N ILE A 49 -11.89 -2.47 12.10
CA ILE A 49 -11.92 -1.16 12.77
C ILE A 49 -11.82 -1.28 14.29
N LYS A 50 -12.34 -2.36 14.88
CA LYS A 50 -12.31 -2.58 16.33
C LYS A 50 -10.90 -2.78 16.89
N GLN A 51 -9.91 -3.05 16.07
CA GLN A 51 -8.58 -3.47 16.53
C GLN A 51 -7.53 -2.35 16.62
N LYS A 52 -7.90 -1.06 16.44
CA LYS A 52 -6.96 0.08 16.46
C LYS A 52 -5.71 -0.15 15.60
N THR A 53 -5.88 -0.81 14.48
CA THR A 53 -4.81 -1.17 13.55
C THR A 53 -4.82 -0.24 12.35
N ILE A 54 -3.67 -0.04 11.72
CA ILE A 54 -3.55 0.66 10.45
C ILE A 54 -3.75 -0.36 9.34
N MET A 55 -4.68 -0.09 8.42
CA MET A 55 -4.91 -0.94 7.24
C MET A 55 -4.36 -0.27 6.00
N ASN A 56 -3.52 -0.98 5.27
CA ASN A 56 -3.09 -0.57 3.93
C ASN A 56 -3.87 -1.39 2.89
N ILE A 57 -4.76 -0.72 2.16
CA ILE A 57 -5.62 -1.32 1.14
C ILE A 57 -5.15 -0.87 -0.23
N ASN A 58 -4.85 -1.82 -1.09
CA ASN A 58 -4.54 -1.54 -2.49
C ASN A 58 -5.61 -2.19 -3.37
N ILE A 59 -6.15 -1.42 -4.31
CA ILE A 59 -7.18 -1.83 -5.26
C ILE A 59 -6.51 -2.01 -6.62
N PRO A 60 -6.70 -3.14 -7.32
CA PRO A 60 -6.21 -3.30 -8.69
C PRO A 60 -6.97 -2.33 -9.62
N ASP A 61 -6.29 -1.77 -10.61
CA ASP A 61 -6.91 -0.91 -11.63
C ASP A 61 -7.69 -1.76 -12.65
N LEU A 62 -8.83 -2.26 -12.20
CA LEU A 62 -9.72 -3.13 -12.95
C LEU A 62 -11.18 -2.69 -12.75
N PRO A 63 -12.08 -2.93 -13.72
CA PRO A 63 -13.52 -2.79 -13.48
C PRO A 63 -13.95 -3.68 -12.31
N PHE A 64 -14.93 -3.23 -11.52
CA PHE A 64 -15.42 -3.97 -10.35
C PHE A 64 -15.78 -5.43 -10.69
N SER A 65 -16.43 -5.66 -11.82
CA SER A 65 -16.80 -6.99 -12.31
C SER A 65 -15.63 -7.96 -12.55
N LYS A 66 -14.39 -7.42 -12.67
CA LYS A 66 -13.17 -8.22 -12.86
C LYS A 66 -12.33 -8.36 -11.59
N ILE A 67 -12.72 -7.71 -10.51
CA ILE A 67 -12.08 -7.86 -9.21
C ILE A 67 -12.49 -9.20 -8.61
N LYS A 68 -11.50 -10.04 -8.28
CA LYS A 68 -11.74 -11.43 -7.83
C LYS A 68 -12.04 -11.56 -6.33
N GLY A 69 -12.16 -10.44 -5.63
CA GLY A 69 -12.41 -10.39 -4.19
C GLY A 69 -11.24 -9.83 -3.39
N ILE A 70 -11.21 -10.10 -2.08
CA ILE A 70 -10.28 -9.53 -1.12
C ILE A 70 -9.28 -10.59 -0.63
N LYS A 71 -8.02 -10.21 -0.46
CA LYS A 71 -6.99 -11.02 0.19
C LYS A 71 -6.32 -10.24 1.33
N ILE A 72 -6.19 -10.89 2.48
CA ILE A 72 -5.32 -10.39 3.55
C ILE A 72 -3.89 -10.78 3.20
N THR A 73 -3.00 -9.80 3.21
CA THR A 73 -1.65 -9.92 2.66
C THR A 73 -0.58 -9.44 3.64
N LYS A 74 0.66 -9.76 3.32
CA LYS A 74 1.85 -9.15 3.92
C LYS A 74 2.43 -8.11 2.97
N LEU A 75 3.20 -7.15 3.50
CA LEU A 75 3.96 -6.21 2.68
C LEU A 75 4.96 -6.94 1.80
N GLY A 76 4.92 -6.68 0.51
CA GLY A 76 5.92 -7.15 -0.43
C GLY A 76 7.16 -6.28 -0.43
N LYS A 77 8.27 -6.83 -0.89
CA LYS A 77 9.52 -6.10 -1.11
C LYS A 77 9.53 -5.44 -2.48
N ARG A 78 10.34 -4.40 -2.62
CA ARG A 78 10.64 -3.78 -3.91
C ARG A 78 12.09 -4.06 -4.29
N GLN A 79 12.35 -4.09 -5.58
CA GLN A 79 13.71 -4.03 -6.12
C GLN A 79 14.36 -2.70 -5.72
N LEU A 80 15.67 -2.62 -5.81
CA LEU A 80 16.39 -1.38 -5.58
C LEU A 80 15.87 -0.27 -6.52
N PRO A 81 15.78 0.98 -6.05
CA PRO A 81 15.41 2.10 -6.88
C PRO A 81 16.46 2.34 -7.97
N LEU A 82 16.06 2.95 -9.07
CA LEU A 82 16.99 3.41 -10.08
C LEU A 82 17.87 4.52 -9.48
N ARG A 83 19.12 4.62 -9.95
CA ARG A 83 20.05 5.67 -9.51
C ARG A 83 19.49 7.05 -9.85
N ALA A 84 19.75 8.02 -8.99
CA ALA A 84 19.50 9.41 -9.28
C ALA A 84 20.34 9.86 -10.50
N SER A 85 19.78 10.72 -11.32
CA SER A 85 20.47 11.28 -12.49
C SER A 85 20.50 12.80 -12.41
N VAL A 86 21.55 13.38 -12.99
CA VAL A 86 21.68 14.84 -13.11
C VAL A 86 21.38 15.26 -14.54
N LEU A 87 20.39 16.11 -14.70
CA LEU A 87 20.06 16.75 -15.96
C LEU A 87 20.61 18.18 -15.95
N LYS A 88 21.36 18.56 -16.97
CA LYS A 88 21.81 19.94 -17.17
C LYS A 88 20.93 20.57 -18.24
N LYS A 89 20.22 21.63 -17.91
CA LYS A 89 19.41 22.41 -18.85
C LYS A 89 19.58 23.90 -18.55
N ASP A 90 19.87 24.73 -19.56
CA ASP A 90 19.99 26.19 -19.46
C ASP A 90 20.95 26.64 -18.33
N LYS A 91 22.15 26.07 -18.29
CA LYS A 91 23.18 26.30 -17.25
C LYS A 91 22.76 25.91 -15.83
N LYS A 92 21.57 25.34 -15.64
CA LYS A 92 21.06 24.84 -14.34
C LYS A 92 21.24 23.32 -14.23
N LYS A 93 21.51 22.85 -13.02
CA LYS A 93 21.54 21.40 -12.69
C LYS A 93 20.21 21.01 -12.05
N PHE A 94 19.56 19.99 -12.58
CA PHE A 94 18.36 19.37 -12.01
C PHE A 94 18.74 17.96 -11.56
N PHE A 95 18.38 17.64 -10.34
CA PHE A 95 18.56 16.30 -9.79
C PHE A 95 17.25 15.54 -9.94
N ASN A 96 17.26 14.47 -10.73
CA ASN A 96 16.11 13.60 -10.87
C ASN A 96 16.28 12.42 -9.91
N ILE A 97 15.39 12.32 -8.94
CA ILE A 97 15.36 11.17 -8.02
C ILE A 97 14.96 9.93 -8.82
N GLY A 98 15.75 8.88 -8.72
CA GLY A 98 15.48 7.62 -9.43
C GLY A 98 14.09 7.06 -9.11
N LYS A 99 13.46 6.46 -10.12
CA LYS A 99 12.17 5.77 -9.93
C LYS A 99 12.30 4.67 -8.89
N SER A 100 11.29 4.50 -8.05
CA SER A 100 11.22 3.37 -7.12
C SER A 100 11.29 2.04 -7.87
N GLY A 101 11.98 1.06 -7.30
CA GLY A 101 12.08 -0.29 -7.87
C GLY A 101 10.71 -0.96 -8.04
N LYS A 102 10.62 -1.92 -8.94
CA LYS A 102 9.42 -2.73 -9.15
C LYS A 102 9.09 -3.54 -7.90
N GLY A 103 7.81 -3.75 -7.64
CA GLY A 103 7.36 -4.69 -6.61
C GLY A 103 7.74 -6.12 -6.97
N ILE A 104 8.16 -6.90 -5.98
CA ILE A 104 8.46 -8.32 -6.14
C ILE A 104 7.20 -9.08 -5.78
N SER A 105 6.56 -9.67 -6.79
CA SER A 105 5.38 -10.52 -6.62
C SER A 105 5.81 -11.86 -6.01
N ALA A 106 5.28 -12.19 -4.84
CA ALA A 106 5.47 -13.47 -4.19
C ALA A 106 4.17 -13.88 -3.49
N ALA A 107 3.88 -15.15 -3.45
CA ALA A 107 2.65 -15.68 -2.86
C ALA A 107 2.43 -15.12 -1.44
N GLY A 108 1.21 -14.61 -1.19
CA GLY A 108 0.82 -14.03 0.09
C GLY A 108 1.17 -12.55 0.30
N ASN A 109 1.86 -11.89 -0.64
CA ASN A 109 2.12 -10.47 -0.54
C ASN A 109 1.12 -9.61 -1.35
N ASP A 110 1.12 -8.30 -1.08
CA ASP A 110 0.26 -7.30 -1.69
C ASP A 110 0.46 -7.20 -3.22
N PHE A 111 1.71 -7.21 -3.71
CA PHE A 111 2.00 -7.16 -5.14
C PHE A 111 1.41 -8.35 -5.89
N HIS A 112 1.52 -9.56 -5.31
CA HIS A 112 0.94 -10.76 -5.91
C HIS A 112 -0.60 -10.72 -5.94
N ALA A 113 -1.23 -10.25 -4.86
CA ALA A 113 -2.67 -10.12 -4.81
C ALA A 113 -3.18 -9.17 -5.92
N ILE A 114 -2.56 -8.00 -6.05
CA ILE A 114 -2.88 -7.01 -7.08
C ILE A 114 -2.67 -7.58 -8.50
N GLU A 115 -1.53 -8.22 -8.75
CA GLU A 115 -1.22 -8.85 -10.04
C GLU A 115 -2.26 -9.89 -10.44
N LYS A 116 -2.81 -10.62 -9.47
CA LYS A 116 -3.86 -11.63 -9.68
C LYS A 116 -5.28 -11.07 -9.73
N GLY A 117 -5.45 -9.75 -9.59
CA GLY A 117 -6.75 -9.06 -9.67
C GLY A 117 -7.55 -9.09 -8.37
N TYR A 118 -6.89 -9.25 -7.23
CA TYR A 118 -7.52 -9.16 -5.90
C TYR A 118 -7.24 -7.82 -5.24
N ILE A 119 -8.18 -7.32 -4.46
CA ILE A 119 -7.94 -6.26 -3.49
C ILE A 119 -7.01 -6.82 -2.42
N SER A 120 -5.95 -6.08 -2.11
CA SER A 120 -4.99 -6.44 -1.06
C SER A 120 -5.29 -5.64 0.20
N ILE A 121 -5.42 -6.28 1.34
CA ILE A 121 -5.51 -5.64 2.66
C ILE A 121 -4.36 -6.12 3.51
N THR A 122 -3.48 -5.20 3.89
CA THR A 122 -2.32 -5.48 4.73
C THR A 122 -2.46 -4.73 6.05
N PRO A 123 -2.65 -5.42 7.18
CA PRO A 123 -2.57 -4.80 8.51
C PRO A 123 -1.13 -4.39 8.80
N LEU A 124 -0.95 -3.16 9.32
CA LEU A 124 0.35 -2.59 9.62
C LEU A 124 0.51 -2.32 11.11
N THR A 125 1.71 -2.47 11.61
CA THR A 125 2.17 -1.97 12.91
C THR A 125 3.16 -0.83 12.69
N ILE A 126 3.22 0.10 13.64
CA ILE A 126 4.19 1.19 13.65
C ILE A 126 5.42 0.89 14.51
N ASP A 127 5.38 -0.17 15.32
CA ASP A 127 6.56 -0.59 16.08
C ASP A 127 7.60 -1.15 15.13
N MET A 128 8.61 -0.33 14.83
CA MET A 128 9.74 -0.69 13.99
C MET A 128 10.91 -1.25 14.80
N THR A 129 10.75 -1.46 16.11
CA THR A 129 11.80 -2.01 16.95
C THR A 129 12.11 -3.44 16.54
N ASN A 130 13.36 -3.72 16.19
CA ASN A 130 13.82 -5.08 15.99
C ASN A 130 14.05 -5.76 17.36
N ASN A 131 13.00 -6.32 17.90
CA ASN A 131 13.01 -6.92 19.23
C ASN A 131 14.03 -8.08 19.38
N ILE A 132 14.38 -8.75 18.28
CA ILE A 132 15.39 -9.82 18.29
C ILE A 132 16.79 -9.22 18.54
N ILE A 133 17.12 -8.19 17.78
CA ILE A 133 18.41 -7.50 17.92
C ILE A 133 18.48 -6.74 19.24
N TYR A 134 17.41 -6.01 19.60
CA TYR A 134 17.33 -5.30 20.89
C TYR A 134 17.65 -6.21 22.09
N LYS A 135 17.09 -7.44 22.11
CA LYS A 135 17.37 -8.41 23.18
C LYS A 135 18.80 -8.96 23.17
N LYS A 136 19.47 -8.96 22.01
CA LYS A 136 20.85 -9.44 21.88
C LYS A 136 21.91 -8.44 22.29
N ILE A 137 21.59 -7.13 22.18
CA ILE A 137 22.53 -6.06 22.51
C ILE A 137 22.28 -5.43 23.88
N LYS A 138 21.22 -5.85 24.59
CA LYS A 138 20.92 -5.50 25.97
C LYS A 138 21.64 -6.43 26.94
#